data_be4109dab938ae4888976b07bc63abd6
#
_entry.id   be4109dab938ae4888976b07bc63abd6
#
_cell.length_a   1.000
_cell.length_b   1.000
_cell.length_c   1.000
_cell.angle_alpha   90.00
_cell.angle_beta   90.00
_cell.angle_gamma   90.00
#
_symmetry.space_group_name_H-M   'P 1'
#
loop_
_entity.id
_entity.type
_entity.pdbx_description
1 polymer ?
#
loop_
_entity_poly.entity_id
_entity_poly.type
_entity_poly.pdbx_seq_one_letter_code
_entity_poly.pdbx_strand_id
1 'polypeptide(L)'
;ALQKVKDNYFACCAQKGHPLKLSEEIYRQIESFAGYSFCKAHSASYAVESYQSLYLKVYYPVEFMVAVINNQGGFYRTEVYVHEAKMSGATIQNPCVNKSDYETTVYGIDVYLGFMHLEGLESKVAHGIVRERREQGDFTSLEDFINRIPIGIEGIQILIFIGAFRFTGKTKNQLLVIARLILVNFKPENSNLMLLQEPIKEYELPTLERSPFEDAFDEIELLSFPVSCTPFDLLQTRYRGDVMAKDLLKHHKKTVKMLAYLISRKHVPTRMGTMYFGTWIDQEGDYFDTAH
;
A
#
# COMPACT_ATOMS: atom_id res chain seq x y z
N ALA A 1 49.68 -3.35 5.98
CA ALA A 1 49.14 -2.29 5.08
C ALA A 1 48.45 -1.18 5.88
N LEU A 2 47.52 -1.47 6.79
CA LEU A 2 46.77 -0.48 7.57
C LEU A 2 47.67 0.37 8.49
N GLN A 3 48.68 -0.23 9.15
CA GLN A 3 49.61 0.52 10.00
C GLN A 3 50.36 1.60 9.22
N LYS A 4 50.84 1.28 8.00
CA LYS A 4 51.50 2.23 7.13
C LYS A 4 50.62 3.44 6.76
N VAL A 5 49.29 3.19 6.56
CA VAL A 5 48.34 4.25 6.28
C VAL A 5 48.13 5.14 7.51
N LYS A 6 48.05 4.54 8.70
CA LYS A 6 47.95 5.24 9.98
C LYS A 6 49.14 6.15 10.21
N ASP A 7 50.36 5.62 10.07
CA ASP A 7 51.59 6.35 10.28
C ASP A 7 51.73 7.54 9.29
N ASN A 8 51.35 7.32 8.02
CA ASN A 8 51.35 8.36 7.02
C ASN A 8 50.30 9.46 7.30
N TYR A 9 49.11 9.08 7.77
CA TYR A 9 48.08 10.05 8.17
C TYR A 9 48.58 10.98 9.26
N PHE A 10 49.15 10.43 10.36
CA PHE A 10 49.66 11.25 11.46
C PHE A 10 50.89 12.13 11.03
N ALA A 11 51.76 11.58 10.19
CA ALA A 11 52.88 12.36 9.63
C ALA A 11 52.38 13.56 8.80
N CYS A 12 51.38 13.34 7.94
CA CYS A 12 50.78 14.43 7.16
C CYS A 12 50.07 15.48 8.03
N CYS A 13 49.36 15.03 9.09
CA CYS A 13 48.72 15.95 10.03
C CYS A 13 49.73 16.82 10.77
N ALA A 14 50.83 16.22 11.24
CA ALA A 14 51.90 16.94 11.90
C ALA A 14 52.58 17.96 10.96
N GLN A 15 52.85 17.55 9.73
CA GLN A 15 53.45 18.42 8.71
C GLN A 15 52.57 19.65 8.39
N LYS A 16 51.24 19.49 8.46
CA LYS A 16 50.25 20.56 8.25
C LYS A 16 49.94 21.37 9.51
N GLY A 17 50.59 21.06 10.65
CA GLY A 17 50.41 21.79 11.90
C GLY A 17 49.11 21.49 12.66
N HIS A 18 48.43 20.38 12.36
CA HIS A 18 47.22 20.01 13.10
C HIS A 18 47.57 19.47 14.48
N PRO A 19 46.81 19.82 15.55
CA PRO A 19 47.04 19.33 16.89
C PRO A 19 46.88 17.80 16.93
N LEU A 20 47.77 17.10 17.62
CA LEU A 20 47.81 15.65 17.72
C LEU A 20 46.47 15.11 18.24
N LYS A 21 45.91 15.72 19.29
CA LYS A 21 44.62 15.35 19.88
C LYS A 21 43.44 15.36 18.87
N LEU A 22 43.42 16.36 18.00
CA LEU A 22 42.41 16.45 16.93
C LEU A 22 42.62 15.34 15.90
N SER A 23 43.87 15.09 15.50
CA SER A 23 44.20 14.05 14.53
C SER A 23 43.89 12.66 15.05
N GLU A 24 44.11 12.39 16.33
CA GLU A 24 43.73 11.14 16.99
C GLU A 24 42.20 10.94 17.03
N GLU A 25 41.44 11.98 17.36
CA GLU A 25 39.96 11.90 17.40
C GLU A 25 39.38 11.64 16.01
N ILE A 26 39.85 12.34 14.99
CA ILE A 26 39.42 12.11 13.60
C ILE A 26 39.80 10.71 13.12
N TYR A 27 41.04 10.27 13.41
CA TYR A 27 41.46 8.91 13.02
C TYR A 27 40.64 7.85 13.70
N ARG A 28 40.28 8.01 14.97
CA ARG A 28 39.37 7.09 15.72
C ARG A 28 38.02 7.01 15.05
N GLN A 29 37.45 8.13 14.59
CA GLN A 29 36.19 8.13 13.85
C GLN A 29 36.35 7.38 12.51
N ILE A 30 37.41 7.64 11.74
CA ILE A 30 37.70 6.91 10.50
C ILE A 30 37.81 5.38 10.76
N GLU A 31 38.59 5.02 11.81
CA GLU A 31 38.79 3.62 12.19
C GLU A 31 37.51 2.91 12.59
N SER A 32 36.57 3.63 13.24
CA SER A 32 35.26 3.09 13.59
C SER A 32 34.42 2.72 12.40
N PHE A 33 34.62 3.37 11.25
CA PHE A 33 33.97 3.08 9.97
C PHE A 33 34.72 2.07 9.09
N ALA A 34 35.94 1.68 9.46
CA ALA A 34 36.76 0.78 8.64
C ALA A 34 36.13 -0.61 8.44
N GLY A 35 35.32 -1.08 9.39
CA GLY A 35 34.53 -2.31 9.28
C GLY A 35 33.29 -2.22 8.38
N TYR A 36 32.89 -1.00 8.01
CA TYR A 36 31.74 -0.69 7.15
C TYR A 36 32.16 -0.06 5.81
N SER A 37 33.43 -0.19 5.42
CA SER A 37 33.91 0.40 4.17
C SER A 37 33.34 -0.32 2.96
N PHE A 38 32.44 0.36 2.22
CA PHE A 38 31.98 -0.10 0.92
C PHE A 38 33.01 0.24 -0.16
N CYS A 39 33.05 -0.57 -1.22
CA CYS A 39 33.86 -0.18 -2.37
C CYS A 39 33.30 1.10 -3.01
N LYS A 40 34.18 1.93 -3.59
CA LYS A 40 33.80 3.22 -4.20
C LYS A 40 32.71 3.05 -5.28
N ALA A 41 32.82 2.02 -6.09
CA ALA A 41 31.84 1.73 -7.14
C ALA A 41 30.45 1.47 -6.56
N HIS A 42 30.34 0.67 -5.50
CA HIS A 42 29.10 0.39 -4.81
C HIS A 42 28.47 1.66 -4.21
N SER A 43 29.28 2.48 -3.52
CA SER A 43 28.79 3.75 -2.96
C SER A 43 28.32 4.73 -4.05
N ALA A 44 29.03 4.80 -5.19
CA ALA A 44 28.62 5.62 -6.31
C ALA A 44 27.32 5.15 -6.95
N SER A 45 27.13 3.83 -7.12
CA SER A 45 25.89 3.26 -7.64
C SER A 45 24.71 3.61 -6.75
N TYR A 46 24.81 3.42 -5.44
CA TYR A 46 23.75 3.78 -4.50
C TYR A 46 23.45 5.29 -4.49
N ALA A 47 24.45 6.13 -4.63
CA ALA A 47 24.22 7.58 -4.74
C ALA A 47 23.39 7.91 -5.99
N VAL A 48 23.71 7.31 -7.14
CA VAL A 48 22.96 7.51 -8.39
C VAL A 48 21.52 7.02 -8.23
N GLU A 49 21.31 5.80 -7.70
CA GLU A 49 19.97 5.24 -7.46
C GLU A 49 19.15 6.12 -6.50
N SER A 50 19.78 6.64 -5.44
CA SER A 50 19.11 7.54 -4.50
C SER A 50 18.67 8.84 -5.17
N TYR A 51 19.50 9.42 -6.03
CA TYR A 51 19.14 10.61 -6.80
C TYR A 51 18.00 10.33 -7.78
N GLN A 52 18.04 9.22 -8.49
CA GLN A 52 16.97 8.82 -9.41
C GLN A 52 15.65 8.61 -8.66
N SER A 53 15.67 7.91 -7.52
CA SER A 53 14.48 7.69 -6.68
C SER A 53 13.90 9.00 -6.15
N LEU A 54 14.74 9.92 -5.68
CA LEU A 54 14.30 11.24 -5.22
C LEU A 54 13.72 12.07 -6.37
N TYR A 55 14.33 12.04 -7.55
CA TYR A 55 13.80 12.70 -8.74
C TYR A 55 12.40 12.19 -9.08
N LEU A 56 12.23 10.87 -9.16
CA LEU A 56 10.92 10.26 -9.43
C LEU A 56 9.90 10.63 -8.37
N LYS A 57 10.26 10.57 -7.09
CA LYS A 57 9.37 10.94 -5.99
C LYS A 57 8.91 12.40 -6.05
N VAL A 58 9.77 13.32 -6.50
CA VAL A 58 9.44 14.76 -6.58
C VAL A 58 8.60 15.10 -7.81
N TYR A 59 8.93 14.53 -8.97
CA TYR A 59 8.31 14.92 -10.24
C TYR A 59 7.18 13.98 -10.67
N TYR A 60 7.14 12.74 -10.18
CA TYR A 60 6.16 11.70 -10.49
C TYR A 60 5.73 10.96 -9.21
N PRO A 61 5.22 11.68 -8.19
CA PRO A 61 4.99 11.09 -6.87
C PRO A 61 3.97 9.96 -6.88
N VAL A 62 2.90 10.06 -7.66
CA VAL A 62 1.86 9.04 -7.74
C VAL A 62 2.39 7.77 -8.40
N GLU A 63 3.03 7.90 -9.55
CA GLU A 63 3.63 6.78 -10.29
C GLU A 63 4.75 6.13 -9.48
N PHE A 64 5.54 6.92 -8.75
CA PHE A 64 6.56 6.41 -7.85
C PHE A 64 5.95 5.56 -6.73
N MET A 65 4.86 6.01 -6.09
CA MET A 65 4.17 5.23 -5.06
C MET A 65 3.53 3.96 -5.63
N VAL A 66 2.94 4.03 -6.82
CA VAL A 66 2.41 2.84 -7.51
C VAL A 66 3.53 1.82 -7.79
N ALA A 67 4.69 2.28 -8.23
CA ALA A 67 5.85 1.40 -8.42
C ALA A 67 6.31 0.75 -7.11
N VAL A 68 6.33 1.49 -5.99
CA VAL A 68 6.66 0.95 -4.67
C VAL A 68 5.63 -0.09 -4.23
N ILE A 69 4.34 0.18 -4.40
CA ILE A 69 3.23 -0.72 -4.07
C ILE A 69 3.35 -2.03 -4.86
N ASN A 70 3.58 -1.96 -6.16
CA ASN A 70 3.66 -3.13 -7.04
C ASN A 70 4.87 -4.01 -6.77
N ASN A 71 5.98 -3.41 -6.35
CA ASN A 71 7.20 -4.15 -6.00
C ASN A 71 7.21 -4.61 -4.54
N GLN A 72 6.13 -4.39 -3.77
CA GLN A 72 6.08 -4.67 -2.33
C GLN A 72 7.30 -4.09 -1.60
N GLY A 73 7.75 -2.92 -2.08
CA GLY A 73 8.97 -2.28 -1.64
C GLY A 73 8.78 -1.50 -0.35
N GLY A 74 9.92 -1.18 0.29
CA GLY A 74 9.96 -0.33 1.47
C GLY A 74 9.83 -1.08 2.79
N PHE A 75 9.80 -0.30 3.90
CA PHE A 75 9.78 -0.82 5.27
C PHE A 75 8.39 -0.88 5.89
N TYR A 76 7.41 -0.24 5.24
CA TYR A 76 6.06 -0.10 5.75
C TYR A 76 5.08 -1.01 5.01
N ARG A 77 3.90 -1.21 5.61
CA ARG A 77 2.79 -1.91 4.98
C ARG A 77 2.29 -1.14 3.76
N THR A 78 1.67 -1.83 2.80
CA THR A 78 1.09 -1.25 1.57
C THR A 78 0.19 -0.05 1.85
N GLU A 79 -0.59 -0.11 2.93
CA GLU A 79 -1.44 0.99 3.43
C GLU A 79 -0.73 2.34 3.49
N VAL A 80 0.53 2.36 3.94
CA VAL A 80 1.31 3.60 4.09
C VAL A 80 1.63 4.21 2.73
N TYR A 81 2.00 3.39 1.75
CA TYR A 81 2.29 3.87 0.40
C TYR A 81 1.04 4.29 -0.37
N VAL A 82 -0.10 3.63 -0.09
CA VAL A 82 -1.42 4.06 -0.56
C VAL A 82 -1.79 5.41 0.05
N HIS A 83 -1.52 5.62 1.34
CA HIS A 83 -1.72 6.91 2.00
C HIS A 83 -0.82 8.00 1.39
N GLU A 84 0.47 7.73 1.17
CA GLU A 84 1.39 8.66 0.51
C GLU A 84 0.92 9.03 -0.92
N ALA A 85 0.37 8.07 -1.66
CA ALA A 85 -0.22 8.35 -2.97
C ALA A 85 -1.44 9.29 -2.85
N LYS A 86 -2.33 9.05 -1.88
CA LYS A 86 -3.47 9.97 -1.57
C LYS A 86 -2.98 11.38 -1.24
N MET A 87 -1.99 11.51 -0.36
CA MET A 87 -1.41 12.81 0.03
C MET A 87 -0.71 13.50 -1.15
N SER A 88 -0.29 12.74 -2.14
CA SER A 88 0.27 13.25 -3.40
C SER A 88 -0.78 13.60 -4.46
N GLY A 89 -2.07 13.50 -4.10
CA GLY A 89 -3.20 13.89 -4.97
C GLY A 89 -3.83 12.74 -5.76
N ALA A 90 -3.46 11.49 -5.50
CA ALA A 90 -4.09 10.35 -6.14
C ALA A 90 -5.49 10.05 -5.58
N THR A 91 -6.41 9.66 -6.45
CA THR A 91 -7.70 9.06 -6.09
C THR A 91 -7.54 7.54 -6.10
N ILE A 92 -7.55 6.93 -4.93
CA ILE A 92 -7.39 5.47 -4.82
C ILE A 92 -8.75 4.79 -5.02
N GLN A 93 -8.75 3.82 -5.91
CA GLN A 93 -9.91 3.01 -6.27
C GLN A 93 -9.67 1.55 -5.89
N ASN A 94 -10.70 0.91 -5.33
CA ASN A 94 -10.71 -0.53 -5.14
C ASN A 94 -10.55 -1.28 -6.47
N PRO A 95 -10.06 -2.53 -6.45
CA PRO A 95 -9.99 -3.36 -7.63
C PRO A 95 -11.30 -3.36 -8.43
N CYS A 96 -11.19 -3.28 -9.76
CA CYS A 96 -12.32 -3.30 -10.68
C CYS A 96 -11.97 -4.24 -11.85
N VAL A 97 -12.87 -5.15 -12.20
CA VAL A 97 -12.62 -6.13 -13.28
C VAL A 97 -12.35 -5.46 -14.63
N ASN A 98 -12.86 -4.22 -14.83
CA ASN A 98 -12.71 -3.47 -16.07
C ASN A 98 -11.55 -2.45 -16.05
N LYS A 99 -10.90 -2.22 -14.90
CA LYS A 99 -9.86 -1.17 -14.79
C LYS A 99 -8.55 -1.67 -14.18
N SER A 100 -8.63 -2.58 -13.20
CA SER A 100 -7.43 -3.09 -12.54
C SER A 100 -6.71 -4.14 -13.38
N ASP A 101 -5.40 -4.15 -13.32
CA ASP A 101 -4.58 -5.28 -13.77
C ASP A 101 -4.21 -6.16 -12.55
N TYR A 102 -3.34 -7.15 -12.76
CA TYR A 102 -2.80 -7.93 -11.66
C TYR A 102 -2.07 -7.02 -10.66
N GLU A 103 -1.24 -6.13 -11.17
CA GLU A 103 -0.58 -5.05 -10.44
C GLU A 103 -1.47 -3.81 -10.38
N THR A 104 -1.19 -2.90 -9.46
CA THR A 104 -1.85 -1.59 -9.34
C THR A 104 -1.55 -0.74 -10.57
N THR A 105 -2.59 -0.12 -11.12
CA THR A 105 -2.51 0.70 -12.34
C THR A 105 -2.86 2.16 -12.05
N VAL A 106 -2.34 3.07 -12.86
CA VAL A 106 -2.61 4.51 -12.76
C VAL A 106 -3.16 5.04 -14.08
N TYR A 107 -4.27 5.81 -13.99
CA TYR A 107 -4.91 6.50 -15.10
C TYR A 107 -5.08 7.97 -14.74
N GLY A 108 -4.11 8.80 -15.11
CA GLY A 108 -4.04 10.18 -14.65
C GLY A 108 -3.81 10.26 -13.13
N ILE A 109 -4.82 10.72 -12.37
CA ILE A 109 -4.79 10.73 -10.91
C ILE A 109 -5.49 9.54 -10.27
N ASP A 110 -6.24 8.75 -11.05
CA ASP A 110 -6.95 7.57 -10.55
C ASP A 110 -6.01 6.37 -10.47
N VAL A 111 -5.84 5.83 -9.28
CA VAL A 111 -5.04 4.64 -9.00
C VAL A 111 -5.97 3.49 -8.64
N TYR A 112 -6.02 2.48 -9.49
CA TYR A 112 -6.78 1.26 -9.26
C TYR A 112 -5.88 0.21 -8.64
N LEU A 113 -6.19 -0.22 -7.41
CA LEU A 113 -5.45 -1.28 -6.75
C LEU A 113 -5.51 -2.57 -7.57
N GLY A 114 -4.38 -3.25 -7.67
CA GLY A 114 -4.24 -4.49 -8.42
C GLY A 114 -4.86 -5.69 -7.71
N PHE A 115 -5.24 -6.71 -8.48
CA PHE A 115 -5.78 -7.96 -7.92
C PHE A 115 -4.79 -8.70 -7.02
N MET A 116 -3.48 -8.44 -7.17
CA MET A 116 -2.44 -9.04 -6.33
C MET A 116 -2.58 -8.71 -4.83
N HIS A 117 -3.33 -7.66 -4.50
CA HIS A 117 -3.56 -7.23 -3.12
C HIS A 117 -4.77 -7.90 -2.47
N LEU A 118 -5.60 -8.61 -3.24
CA LEU A 118 -6.79 -9.28 -2.72
C LEU A 118 -6.44 -10.60 -2.06
N GLU A 119 -6.67 -10.69 -0.76
CA GLU A 119 -6.50 -11.93 -0.04
C GLU A 119 -7.52 -12.99 -0.50
N GLY A 120 -7.05 -14.20 -0.73
CA GLY A 120 -7.87 -15.33 -1.16
C GLY A 120 -8.18 -15.39 -2.65
N LEU A 121 -7.87 -14.38 -3.46
CA LEU A 121 -8.05 -14.45 -4.92
C LEU A 121 -6.88 -15.18 -5.59
N GLU A 122 -7.17 -16.26 -6.31
CA GLU A 122 -6.13 -17.00 -7.04
C GLU A 122 -5.48 -16.15 -8.13
N SER A 123 -4.14 -16.10 -8.16
CA SER A 123 -3.37 -15.36 -9.18
C SER A 123 -3.74 -15.77 -10.61
N LYS A 124 -4.06 -17.07 -10.82
CA LYS A 124 -4.50 -17.57 -12.13
C LYS A 124 -5.80 -16.92 -12.59
N VAL A 125 -6.75 -16.74 -11.68
CA VAL A 125 -8.02 -16.04 -11.94
C VAL A 125 -7.77 -14.58 -12.27
N ALA A 126 -6.95 -13.90 -11.45
CA ALA A 126 -6.60 -12.50 -11.66
C ALA A 126 -5.97 -12.26 -13.04
N HIS A 127 -4.99 -13.06 -13.44
CA HIS A 127 -4.39 -13.00 -14.79
C HIS A 127 -5.39 -13.36 -15.88
N GLY A 128 -6.32 -14.29 -15.61
CA GLY A 128 -7.40 -14.66 -16.53
C GLY A 128 -8.33 -13.48 -16.82
N ILE A 129 -8.72 -12.73 -15.78
CA ILE A 129 -9.55 -11.52 -15.91
C ILE A 129 -8.89 -10.50 -16.82
N VAL A 130 -7.62 -10.21 -16.58
CA VAL A 130 -6.86 -9.22 -17.37
C VAL A 130 -6.71 -9.64 -18.83
N ARG A 131 -6.38 -10.90 -19.06
CA ARG A 131 -6.22 -11.45 -20.42
C ARG A 131 -7.55 -11.39 -21.19
N GLU A 132 -8.62 -11.91 -20.59
CA GLU A 132 -9.93 -11.98 -21.21
C GLU A 132 -10.48 -10.60 -21.56
N ARG A 133 -10.32 -9.62 -20.64
CA ARG A 133 -10.67 -8.24 -20.92
C ARG A 133 -9.88 -7.65 -22.09
N ARG A 134 -8.59 -7.96 -22.23
CA ARG A 134 -7.75 -7.45 -23.33
C ARG A 134 -8.13 -8.06 -24.66
N GLU A 135 -8.57 -9.32 -24.67
CA GLU A 135 -8.93 -10.05 -25.89
C GLU A 135 -10.34 -9.76 -26.37
N GLN A 136 -11.31 -9.66 -25.45
CA GLN A 136 -12.74 -9.55 -25.78
C GLN A 136 -13.40 -8.25 -25.30
N GLY A 137 -12.64 -7.31 -24.75
CA GLY A 137 -13.18 -6.05 -24.22
C GLY A 137 -13.72 -6.13 -22.80
N ASP A 138 -14.20 -4.98 -22.32
CA ASP A 138 -14.73 -4.83 -20.96
C ASP A 138 -15.90 -5.78 -20.68
N PHE A 139 -16.02 -6.23 -19.45
CA PHE A 139 -17.17 -7.01 -18.97
C PHE A 139 -18.39 -6.11 -18.85
N THR A 140 -19.50 -6.54 -19.40
CA THR A 140 -20.76 -5.76 -19.45
C THR A 140 -21.65 -6.02 -18.25
N SER A 141 -21.58 -7.22 -17.67
CA SER A 141 -22.38 -7.65 -16.51
C SER A 141 -21.65 -8.72 -15.69
N LEU A 142 -22.22 -9.09 -14.54
CA LEU A 142 -21.75 -10.21 -13.75
C LEU A 142 -21.91 -11.55 -14.50
N GLU A 143 -22.99 -11.70 -15.26
CA GLU A 143 -23.27 -12.87 -16.09
C GLU A 143 -22.22 -13.03 -17.20
N ASP A 144 -21.92 -11.93 -17.90
CA ASP A 144 -20.87 -11.90 -18.92
C ASP A 144 -19.51 -12.32 -18.31
N PHE A 145 -19.21 -11.80 -17.13
CA PHE A 145 -17.99 -12.15 -16.40
C PHE A 145 -17.92 -13.64 -16.06
N ILE A 146 -18.99 -14.20 -15.47
CA ILE A 146 -19.03 -15.63 -15.05
C ILE A 146 -18.95 -16.56 -16.28
N ASN A 147 -19.51 -16.18 -17.41
CA ASN A 147 -19.45 -16.96 -18.64
C ASN A 147 -18.05 -16.97 -19.27
N ARG A 148 -17.27 -15.89 -19.08
CA ARG A 148 -15.95 -15.71 -19.67
C ARG A 148 -14.81 -16.19 -18.76
N ILE A 149 -15.01 -16.09 -17.42
CA ILE A 149 -13.95 -16.40 -16.44
C ILE A 149 -14.31 -17.68 -15.65
N PRO A 150 -13.47 -18.71 -15.73
CA PRO A 150 -13.63 -19.90 -14.91
C PRO A 150 -13.25 -19.59 -13.46
N ILE A 151 -14.26 -19.28 -12.64
CA ILE A 151 -14.11 -18.88 -11.25
C ILE A 151 -15.15 -19.54 -10.35
N GLY A 152 -14.75 -19.98 -9.17
CA GLY A 152 -15.65 -20.51 -8.15
C GLY A 152 -16.39 -19.42 -7.39
N ILE A 153 -17.42 -19.86 -6.62
CA ILE A 153 -18.26 -18.94 -5.84
C ILE A 153 -17.44 -18.10 -4.86
N GLU A 154 -16.41 -18.65 -4.24
CA GLU A 154 -15.55 -17.94 -3.29
C GLU A 154 -14.82 -16.76 -3.96
N GLY A 155 -14.21 -16.99 -5.13
CA GLY A 155 -13.54 -15.92 -5.88
C GLY A 155 -14.51 -14.82 -6.36
N ILE A 156 -15.75 -15.22 -6.75
CA ILE A 156 -16.78 -14.25 -7.13
C ILE A 156 -17.20 -13.42 -5.90
N GLN A 157 -17.34 -14.02 -4.74
CA GLN A 157 -17.70 -13.33 -3.49
C GLN A 157 -16.61 -12.29 -3.14
N ILE A 158 -15.33 -12.65 -3.21
CA ILE A 158 -14.20 -11.72 -3.00
C ILE A 158 -14.35 -10.49 -3.92
N LEU A 159 -14.57 -10.72 -5.21
CA LEU A 159 -14.71 -9.63 -6.20
C LEU A 159 -15.97 -8.78 -5.96
N ILE A 160 -17.07 -9.38 -5.50
CA ILE A 160 -18.29 -8.63 -5.15
C ILE A 160 -18.07 -7.80 -3.88
N PHE A 161 -17.47 -8.38 -2.83
CA PHE A 161 -17.24 -7.68 -1.56
C PHE A 161 -16.29 -6.50 -1.71
N ILE A 162 -15.24 -6.63 -2.53
CA ILE A 162 -14.36 -5.48 -2.81
C ILE A 162 -14.98 -4.44 -3.76
N GLY A 163 -16.17 -4.70 -4.30
CA GLY A 163 -16.85 -3.80 -5.21
C GLY A 163 -16.28 -3.80 -6.64
N ALA A 164 -15.69 -4.92 -7.08
CA ALA A 164 -15.08 -5.01 -8.42
C ALA A 164 -16.09 -4.91 -9.58
N PHE A 165 -17.39 -5.07 -9.29
CA PHE A 165 -18.51 -4.96 -10.24
C PHE A 165 -19.34 -3.69 -10.08
N ARG A 166 -18.80 -2.62 -9.43
CA ARG A 166 -19.54 -1.36 -9.19
C ARG A 166 -20.08 -0.69 -10.46
N PHE A 167 -19.48 -0.96 -11.62
CA PHE A 167 -19.94 -0.45 -12.91
C PHE A 167 -21.33 -0.97 -13.31
N THR A 168 -21.81 -2.08 -12.72
CA THR A 168 -23.15 -2.64 -12.97
C THR A 168 -24.28 -1.85 -12.32
N GLY A 169 -23.95 -0.95 -11.36
CA GLY A 169 -24.94 -0.22 -10.56
C GLY A 169 -25.75 -1.07 -9.58
N LYS A 170 -25.45 -2.39 -9.48
CA LYS A 170 -26.13 -3.31 -8.57
C LYS A 170 -25.44 -3.31 -7.18
N THR A 171 -26.22 -3.55 -6.13
CA THR A 171 -25.68 -3.71 -4.76
C THR A 171 -24.96 -5.05 -4.61
N LYS A 172 -24.04 -5.14 -3.64
CA LYS A 172 -23.32 -6.39 -3.31
C LYS A 172 -24.29 -7.55 -3.09
N ASN A 173 -25.38 -7.33 -2.33
CA ASN A 173 -26.40 -8.34 -2.05
C ASN A 173 -27.11 -8.82 -3.32
N GLN A 174 -27.46 -7.91 -4.22
CA GLN A 174 -28.04 -8.26 -5.51
C GLN A 174 -27.08 -9.11 -6.34
N LEU A 175 -25.81 -8.70 -6.42
CA LEU A 175 -24.78 -9.44 -7.14
C LEU A 175 -24.55 -10.84 -6.55
N LEU A 176 -24.57 -11.00 -5.22
CA LEU A 176 -24.44 -12.30 -4.56
C LEU A 176 -25.59 -13.25 -4.91
N VAL A 177 -26.83 -12.75 -4.94
CA VAL A 177 -27.98 -13.56 -5.33
C VAL A 177 -27.89 -13.96 -6.79
N ILE A 178 -27.55 -13.03 -7.68
CA ILE A 178 -27.37 -13.31 -9.11
C ILE A 178 -26.26 -14.34 -9.31
N ALA A 179 -25.10 -14.19 -8.67
CA ALA A 179 -23.99 -15.14 -8.76
C ALA A 179 -24.43 -16.57 -8.37
N ARG A 180 -25.17 -16.70 -7.27
CA ARG A 180 -25.67 -18.00 -6.81
C ARG A 180 -26.65 -18.61 -7.80
N LEU A 181 -27.59 -17.83 -8.33
CA LEU A 181 -28.57 -18.29 -9.31
C LEU A 181 -27.89 -18.78 -10.59
N ILE A 182 -26.88 -18.05 -11.09
CA ILE A 182 -26.14 -18.47 -12.27
C ILE A 182 -25.39 -19.77 -12.01
N LEU A 183 -24.61 -19.84 -10.92
CA LEU A 183 -23.77 -21.00 -10.63
C LEU A 183 -24.58 -22.27 -10.32
N VAL A 184 -25.75 -22.16 -9.69
CA VAL A 184 -26.65 -23.31 -9.47
C VAL A 184 -27.23 -23.85 -10.79
N ASN A 185 -27.50 -22.93 -11.74
CA ASN A 185 -28.03 -23.29 -13.06
C ASN A 185 -26.93 -23.68 -14.07
N PHE A 186 -25.68 -23.40 -13.74
CA PHE A 186 -24.53 -23.73 -14.60
C PHE A 186 -24.22 -25.20 -14.50
N LYS A 187 -24.83 -26.04 -15.39
CA LYS A 187 -24.43 -27.42 -15.58
C LYS A 187 -23.36 -27.49 -16.66
N PRO A 188 -22.10 -27.86 -16.32
CA PRO A 188 -20.99 -27.86 -17.27
C PRO A 188 -21.14 -28.87 -18.42
N GLU A 189 -22.07 -29.79 -18.33
CA GLU A 189 -22.25 -30.89 -19.31
C GLU A 189 -23.01 -30.53 -20.60
N ASN A 190 -23.62 -29.33 -20.70
CA ASN A 190 -24.48 -28.99 -21.85
C ASN A 190 -24.09 -27.71 -22.61
N SER A 191 -22.86 -27.23 -22.51
CA SER A 191 -22.43 -26.00 -23.18
C SER A 191 -22.47 -26.02 -24.71
N ASN A 192 -22.60 -27.20 -25.34
CA ASN A 192 -22.62 -27.35 -26.80
C ASN A 192 -24.04 -27.50 -27.42
N LEU A 193 -25.11 -27.42 -26.64
CA LEU A 193 -26.47 -27.67 -27.14
C LEU A 193 -27.47 -26.51 -26.93
N MET A 194 -27.06 -25.41 -26.30
CA MET A 194 -27.96 -24.26 -26.16
C MET A 194 -27.85 -23.30 -27.37
N LEU A 195 -28.63 -23.55 -28.38
CA LEU A 195 -28.88 -22.63 -29.51
C LEU A 195 -29.66 -21.36 -29.10
N LEU A 196 -30.30 -21.38 -27.94
CA LEU A 196 -31.04 -20.25 -27.37
C LEU A 196 -30.67 -20.14 -25.88
N GLN A 197 -29.97 -19.06 -25.53
CA GLN A 197 -29.83 -18.65 -24.13
C GLN A 197 -31.15 -18.05 -23.69
N GLU A 198 -31.86 -18.69 -22.76
CA GLU A 198 -33.00 -18.06 -22.10
C GLU A 198 -32.48 -16.84 -21.31
N PRO A 199 -33.10 -15.65 -21.50
CA PRO A 199 -32.72 -14.50 -20.71
C PRO A 199 -32.96 -14.81 -19.22
N ILE A 200 -31.95 -14.48 -18.39
CA ILE A 200 -32.06 -14.63 -16.94
C ILE A 200 -33.26 -13.80 -16.48
N LYS A 201 -34.24 -14.44 -15.82
CA LYS A 201 -35.38 -13.72 -15.26
C LYS A 201 -34.88 -12.63 -14.33
N GLU A 202 -35.22 -11.39 -14.62
CA GLU A 202 -35.01 -10.29 -13.68
C GLU A 202 -35.89 -10.52 -12.46
N TYR A 203 -35.24 -10.73 -11.31
CA TYR A 203 -35.93 -10.84 -10.03
C TYR A 203 -35.94 -9.47 -9.37
N GLU A 204 -37.08 -8.98 -8.94
CA GLU A 204 -37.17 -7.87 -8.01
C GLU A 204 -36.58 -8.29 -6.67
N LEU A 205 -35.34 -7.88 -6.41
CA LEU A 205 -34.64 -8.18 -5.18
C LEU A 205 -34.94 -7.09 -4.14
N PRO A 206 -35.23 -7.48 -2.87
CA PRO A 206 -35.47 -6.49 -1.83
C PRO A 206 -34.22 -5.61 -1.62
N THR A 207 -34.45 -4.33 -1.42
CA THR A 207 -33.39 -3.40 -1.04
C THR A 207 -33.08 -3.63 0.44
N LEU A 208 -31.93 -4.23 0.72
CA LEU A 208 -31.44 -4.39 2.10
C LEU A 208 -30.73 -3.11 2.54
N GLU A 209 -30.97 -2.73 3.79
CA GLU A 209 -30.22 -1.61 4.40
C GLU A 209 -28.73 -1.95 4.45
N ARG A 210 -27.91 -1.00 4.03
CA ARG A 210 -26.44 -1.12 4.08
C ARG A 210 -25.91 -0.42 5.31
N SER A 211 -24.98 -1.07 6.02
CA SER A 211 -24.19 -0.38 7.02
C SER A 211 -23.27 0.65 6.33
N PRO A 212 -23.12 1.87 6.86
CA PRO A 212 -22.21 2.87 6.30
C PRO A 212 -20.74 2.41 6.30
N PHE A 213 -20.40 1.39 7.09
CA PHE A 213 -19.04 0.86 7.22
C PHE A 213 -18.85 -0.50 6.55
N GLU A 214 -19.86 -1.03 5.87
CA GLU A 214 -19.79 -2.36 5.22
C GLU A 214 -18.61 -2.42 4.23
N ASP A 215 -18.47 -1.41 3.37
CA ASP A 215 -17.37 -1.35 2.41
C ASP A 215 -16.01 -1.31 3.11
N ALA A 216 -15.86 -0.56 4.20
CA ALA A 216 -14.62 -0.46 4.95
C ALA A 216 -14.21 -1.78 5.63
N PHE A 217 -15.18 -2.54 6.16
CA PHE A 217 -14.91 -3.85 6.74
C PHE A 217 -14.51 -4.88 5.69
N ASP A 218 -15.21 -4.90 4.54
CA ASP A 218 -14.82 -5.75 3.40
C ASP A 218 -13.41 -5.42 2.90
N GLU A 219 -13.07 -4.13 2.82
CA GLU A 219 -11.74 -3.67 2.41
C GLU A 219 -10.66 -4.10 3.41
N ILE A 220 -10.92 -3.98 4.72
CA ILE A 220 -9.98 -4.42 5.76
C ILE A 220 -9.78 -5.93 5.69
N GLU A 221 -10.84 -6.71 5.48
CA GLU A 221 -10.74 -8.16 5.35
C GLU A 221 -9.95 -8.59 4.11
N LEU A 222 -10.18 -7.93 2.97
CA LEU A 222 -9.63 -8.34 1.67
C LEU A 222 -8.32 -7.67 1.28
N LEU A 223 -8.05 -6.44 1.79
CA LEU A 223 -6.84 -5.66 1.48
C LEU A 223 -5.95 -5.44 2.71
N SER A 224 -6.45 -5.73 3.93
CA SER A 224 -5.84 -5.43 5.23
C SER A 224 -5.84 -3.94 5.63
N PHE A 225 -6.51 -3.07 4.87
CA PHE A 225 -6.70 -1.65 5.19
C PHE A 225 -7.94 -1.07 4.48
N PRO A 226 -8.57 -0.01 5.05
CA PRO A 226 -9.69 0.65 4.41
C PRO A 226 -9.23 1.59 3.29
N VAL A 227 -9.98 1.64 2.20
CA VAL A 227 -9.79 2.55 1.06
C VAL A 227 -10.86 3.64 1.05
N SER A 228 -12.11 3.25 1.34
CA SER A 228 -13.30 4.11 1.30
C SER A 228 -13.38 5.13 2.43
N CYS A 229 -12.67 4.89 3.53
CA CYS A 229 -12.63 5.78 4.69
C CYS A 229 -11.24 5.79 5.34
N THR A 230 -11.06 6.63 6.36
CA THR A 230 -9.87 6.60 7.22
C THR A 230 -10.09 5.71 8.44
N PRO A 231 -9.01 5.20 9.10
CA PRO A 231 -9.15 4.49 10.37
C PRO A 231 -9.87 5.29 11.45
N PHE A 232 -9.83 6.62 11.37
CA PHE A 232 -10.48 7.52 12.32
C PHE A 232 -12.00 7.56 12.14
N ASP A 233 -12.51 7.33 10.94
CA ASP A 233 -13.94 7.32 10.64
C ASP A 233 -14.64 6.09 11.22
N LEU A 234 -13.88 5.01 11.48
CA LEU A 234 -14.38 3.78 12.11
C LEU A 234 -14.55 3.90 13.63
N LEU A 235 -14.07 5.00 14.23
CA LEU A 235 -14.16 5.20 15.67
C LEU A 235 -15.55 5.73 16.07
N GLN A 236 -16.11 5.20 17.14
CA GLN A 236 -17.37 5.68 17.71
C GLN A 236 -17.27 7.11 18.29
N THR A 237 -16.07 7.49 18.76
CA THR A 237 -15.83 8.84 19.31
C THR A 237 -15.54 9.84 18.21
N ARG A 238 -16.02 11.06 18.37
CA ARG A 238 -15.69 12.21 17.52
C ARG A 238 -14.42 12.96 17.96
N TYR A 239 -13.84 12.57 19.08
CA TYR A 239 -12.58 13.16 19.55
C TYR A 239 -11.45 12.80 18.59
N ARG A 240 -10.63 13.78 18.22
CA ARG A 240 -9.51 13.61 17.26
C ARG A 240 -8.17 14.10 17.79
N GLY A 241 -8.09 14.39 19.09
CA GLY A 241 -6.93 15.00 19.75
C GLY A 241 -7.10 16.50 19.94
N ASP A 242 -6.28 17.06 20.81
CA ASP A 242 -6.28 18.51 21.10
C ASP A 242 -5.35 19.26 20.12
N VAL A 243 -4.37 18.54 19.53
CA VAL A 243 -3.32 19.09 18.67
C VAL A 243 -3.07 18.14 17.53
N MET A 244 -2.86 18.67 16.33
CA MET A 244 -2.45 17.92 15.13
C MET A 244 -0.92 17.95 14.96
N ALA A 245 -0.38 17.00 14.20
CA ALA A 245 1.06 16.83 14.01
C ALA A 245 1.74 18.10 13.50
N LYS A 246 1.14 18.82 12.54
CA LYS A 246 1.63 20.08 11.99
C LYS A 246 1.82 21.19 13.04
N ASP A 247 1.07 21.14 14.15
CA ASP A 247 1.09 22.15 15.19
C ASP A 247 1.96 21.77 16.40
N LEU A 248 2.54 20.57 16.44
CA LEU A 248 3.33 20.06 17.56
C LEU A 248 4.46 21.02 17.98
N LEU A 249 5.15 21.64 17.04
CA LEU A 249 6.24 22.58 17.33
C LEU A 249 5.77 23.81 18.10
N LYS A 250 4.51 24.23 17.95
CA LYS A 250 3.92 25.37 18.70
C LYS A 250 3.67 25.01 20.18
N HIS A 251 3.67 23.72 20.51
CA HIS A 251 3.44 23.18 21.84
C HIS A 251 4.70 22.65 22.52
N HIS A 252 5.88 23.16 22.12
CA HIS A 252 7.15 22.77 22.72
C HIS A 252 7.14 22.87 24.25
N LYS A 253 7.61 21.81 24.95
CA LYS A 253 7.61 21.67 26.41
C LYS A 253 6.22 21.66 27.08
N LYS A 254 5.13 21.46 26.33
CA LYS A 254 3.78 21.28 26.88
C LYS A 254 3.34 19.82 26.74
N THR A 255 2.51 19.37 27.68
CA THR A 255 1.83 18.08 27.55
C THR A 255 0.60 18.28 26.66
N VAL A 256 0.46 17.46 25.62
CA VAL A 256 -0.67 17.47 24.68
C VAL A 256 -1.30 16.08 24.60
N LYS A 257 -2.58 16.03 24.24
CA LYS A 257 -3.28 14.78 23.93
C LYS A 257 -3.53 14.71 22.45
N MET A 258 -3.10 13.63 21.82
CA MET A 258 -3.30 13.36 20.41
C MET A 258 -4.02 12.04 20.23
N LEU A 259 -4.85 11.95 19.19
CA LEU A 259 -5.38 10.69 18.68
C LEU A 259 -4.63 10.39 17.38
N ALA A 260 -4.03 9.22 17.29
CA ALA A 260 -3.22 8.88 16.16
C ALA A 260 -3.30 7.37 15.85
N TYR A 261 -3.06 7.03 14.59
CA TYR A 261 -2.99 5.66 14.11
C TYR A 261 -1.53 5.21 14.04
N LEU A 262 -1.21 4.07 14.69
CA LEU A 262 0.15 3.54 14.76
C LEU A 262 0.58 2.91 13.42
N ILE A 263 1.60 3.46 12.80
CA ILE A 263 2.19 2.94 11.57
C ILE A 263 3.27 1.90 11.85
N SER A 264 4.24 2.28 12.69
CA SER A 264 5.33 1.39 13.05
C SER A 264 5.84 1.62 14.46
N ARG A 265 6.42 0.58 15.02
CA ARG A 265 7.08 0.63 16.33
C ARG A 265 8.42 -0.07 16.27
N LYS A 266 9.46 0.61 16.73
CA LYS A 266 10.83 0.07 16.85
C LYS A 266 11.26 0.03 18.31
N HIS A 267 11.80 -1.10 18.76
CA HIS A 267 12.44 -1.18 20.08
C HIS A 267 13.95 -1.05 19.93
N VAL A 268 14.55 -0.31 20.85
CA VAL A 268 15.99 -0.15 20.92
C VAL A 268 16.43 -0.46 22.35
N PRO A 269 17.18 -1.55 22.58
CA PRO A 269 17.73 -1.83 23.89
C PRO A 269 18.79 -0.78 24.24
N THR A 270 18.69 -0.20 25.43
CA THR A 270 19.65 0.75 25.98
C THR A 270 20.20 0.23 27.29
N ARG A 271 21.26 0.87 27.81
CA ARG A 271 21.83 0.51 29.13
C ARG A 271 20.86 0.75 30.29
N MET A 272 19.85 1.62 30.09
CA MET A 272 18.88 1.99 31.13
C MET A 272 17.50 1.31 30.94
N GLY A 273 17.36 0.45 29.96
CA GLY A 273 16.09 -0.23 29.62
C GLY A 273 15.81 -0.24 28.13
N THR A 274 14.61 -0.65 27.76
CA THR A 274 14.18 -0.64 26.36
C THR A 274 13.50 0.68 26.04
N MET A 275 13.97 1.36 24.99
CA MET A 275 13.34 2.55 24.43
C MET A 275 12.48 2.16 23.24
N TYR A 276 11.32 2.79 23.10
CA TYR A 276 10.39 2.57 21.98
C TYR A 276 10.27 3.82 21.14
N PHE A 277 10.38 3.65 19.83
CA PHE A 277 10.05 4.69 18.87
C PHE A 277 8.78 4.29 18.14
N GLY A 278 7.81 5.21 18.09
CA GLY A 278 6.56 5.01 17.36
C GLY A 278 6.42 6.06 16.26
N THR A 279 6.07 5.61 15.06
CA THR A 279 5.66 6.48 13.94
C THR A 279 4.14 6.41 13.82
N TRP A 280 3.50 7.56 13.78
CA TRP A 280 2.06 7.72 13.84
C TRP A 280 1.56 8.62 12.72
N ILE A 281 0.30 8.46 12.36
CA ILE A 281 -0.44 9.39 11.49
C ILE A 281 -1.59 9.98 12.30
N ASP A 282 -1.82 11.28 12.17
CA ASP A 282 -3.00 11.95 12.72
C ASP A 282 -4.18 11.93 11.73
N GLN A 283 -5.31 12.54 12.10
CA GLN A 283 -6.51 12.58 11.26
C GLN A 283 -6.30 13.36 9.94
N GLU A 284 -5.41 14.35 9.92
CA GLU A 284 -5.11 15.13 8.72
C GLU A 284 -4.17 14.40 7.75
N GLY A 285 -3.61 13.25 8.19
CA GLY A 285 -2.71 12.44 7.40
C GLY A 285 -1.23 12.79 7.60
N ASP A 286 -0.92 13.65 8.56
CA ASP A 286 0.44 14.06 8.85
C ASP A 286 1.14 13.08 9.79
N TYR A 287 2.43 12.79 9.48
CA TYR A 287 3.25 11.90 10.29
C TYR A 287 3.90 12.63 11.46
N PHE A 288 4.04 11.91 12.58
CA PHE A 288 4.91 12.33 13.68
C PHE A 288 5.49 11.13 14.41
N ASP A 289 6.64 11.34 15.04
CA ASP A 289 7.35 10.32 15.80
C ASP A 289 7.29 10.61 17.30
N THR A 290 7.30 9.52 18.07
CA THR A 290 7.38 9.56 19.53
C THR A 290 8.52 8.68 20.02
N ALA A 291 9.11 9.05 21.17
CA ALA A 291 10.06 8.23 21.89
C ALA A 291 9.56 8.01 23.33
N HIS A 292 9.55 6.75 23.77
CA HIS A 292 9.06 6.32 25.08
C HIS A 292 10.12 5.53 25.84
#